data_ce4a931c969463ba960bbfd7654f3f86
#
_entry.id   ce4a931c969463ba960bbfd7654f3f86
#
_cell.length_a   1.000
_cell.length_b   1.000
_cell.length_c   1.000
_cell.angle_alpha   90.00
_cell.angle_beta   90.00
_cell.angle_gamma   90.00
#
_symmetry.space_group_name_H-M   'P 1'
#
loop_
_entity.id
_entity.type
_entity.pdbx_description
1 polymer ?
#
loop_
_entity_poly.entity_id
_entity_poly.type
_entity_poly.pdbx_seq_one_letter_code
_entity_poly.pdbx_strand_id
1 'polypeptide(L)'
;SCPSGAMYKRTEDGIVLVDQDRCRGWRMCVSGCPYKKVYFNHKTGKAEKCTLCYPRLEVGQPTVCSETCVGRLRYLGVVLYDADKVAEAAATKDEHALFQAQKDLILNPHDPRVVAAAEAENIPHSWIDAAQNSPIWDLIFKYEVAVPLHPEYRTLPMVWYIPPLSPIVEAVTSTGNDGEDHKILLSAISNMRIPLDYLAGLFTAGDPVPVEKVLRRLAAMRSYMRDINLGNEPQEEIAQAVGMTGEDMRSMHRLLAIAKYDDRYVIPTASPETPRGIASLPSFNGVDPSATVAEFHGLGEGAPEACHAGVGAGGGSGTISLASWTPGEVPRSMFPKSSSASSETTSS
;
A
#
# COMPACT_ATOMS: atom_id res chain seq x y z
N SER A 1 -8.61 -20.34 -6.87
CA SER A 1 -8.30 -21.44 -5.92
C SER A 1 -9.50 -21.95 -5.13
N CYS A 2 -10.62 -21.21 -5.06
CA CYS A 2 -11.81 -21.64 -4.32
C CYS A 2 -12.88 -22.19 -5.26
N PRO A 3 -13.18 -23.52 -5.24
CA PRO A 3 -14.19 -24.11 -6.13
C PRO A 3 -15.62 -23.62 -5.88
N SER A 4 -15.94 -23.21 -4.63
CA SER A 4 -17.26 -22.67 -4.29
C SER A 4 -17.43 -21.17 -4.60
N GLY A 5 -16.38 -20.49 -5.09
CA GLY A 5 -16.41 -19.06 -5.31
C GLY A 5 -16.51 -18.22 -4.03
N ALA A 6 -16.29 -18.83 -2.86
CA ALA A 6 -16.34 -18.11 -1.58
C ALA A 6 -15.21 -17.06 -1.44
N MET A 7 -14.05 -17.29 -2.08
CA MET A 7 -12.99 -16.30 -2.15
C MET A 7 -13.24 -15.40 -3.35
N TYR A 8 -13.51 -14.14 -3.11
CA TYR A 8 -13.84 -13.18 -4.17
C TYR A 8 -13.12 -11.85 -3.97
N LYS A 9 -12.99 -11.10 -5.05
CA LYS A 9 -12.43 -9.75 -5.07
C LYS A 9 -13.58 -8.76 -5.24
N ARG A 10 -13.65 -7.78 -4.37
CA ARG A 10 -14.61 -6.68 -4.51
C ARG A 10 -14.28 -5.87 -5.76
N THR A 11 -15.29 -5.43 -6.49
CA THR A 11 -15.12 -4.65 -7.72
C THR A 11 -14.81 -3.19 -7.44
N GLU A 12 -15.35 -2.66 -6.35
CA GLU A 12 -15.25 -1.25 -5.97
C GLU A 12 -13.86 -0.83 -5.48
N ASP A 13 -13.15 -1.71 -4.77
CA ASP A 13 -11.86 -1.40 -4.18
C ASP A 13 -10.80 -2.49 -4.38
N GLY A 14 -11.19 -3.60 -4.98
CA GLY A 14 -10.30 -4.73 -5.22
C GLY A 14 -9.92 -5.53 -3.98
N ILE A 15 -10.50 -5.29 -2.82
CA ILE A 15 -10.23 -6.04 -1.60
C ILE A 15 -10.74 -7.49 -1.75
N VAL A 16 -9.88 -8.44 -1.39
CA VAL A 16 -10.23 -9.86 -1.45
C VAL A 16 -10.84 -10.29 -0.12
N LEU A 17 -12.07 -10.80 -0.18
CA LEU A 17 -12.84 -11.27 0.98
C LEU A 17 -13.20 -12.75 0.86
N VAL A 18 -13.68 -13.32 1.95
CA VAL A 18 -14.22 -14.68 2.02
C VAL A 18 -15.68 -14.59 2.39
N ASP A 19 -16.54 -15.00 1.46
CA ASP A 19 -17.97 -15.19 1.73
C ASP A 19 -18.13 -16.41 2.66
N GLN A 20 -18.52 -16.14 3.90
CA GLN A 20 -18.61 -17.16 4.93
C GLN A 20 -19.76 -18.15 4.66
N ASP A 21 -20.83 -17.73 3.98
CA ASP A 21 -21.96 -18.60 3.66
C ASP A 21 -21.62 -19.59 2.56
N ARG A 22 -20.83 -19.17 1.58
CA ARG A 22 -20.34 -20.01 0.49
C ARG A 22 -19.13 -20.86 0.87
N CYS A 23 -18.39 -20.51 1.93
CA CYS A 23 -17.22 -21.25 2.33
C CYS A 23 -17.59 -22.66 2.80
N ARG A 24 -16.98 -23.69 2.20
CA ARG A 24 -17.18 -25.11 2.54
C ARG A 24 -16.00 -25.72 3.27
N GLY A 25 -15.01 -24.92 3.66
CA GLY A 25 -13.91 -25.38 4.48
C GLY A 25 -12.89 -26.27 3.77
N TRP A 26 -12.83 -26.31 2.44
CA TRP A 26 -11.92 -27.18 1.69
C TRP A 26 -10.43 -26.81 1.81
N ARG A 27 -10.11 -25.65 2.37
CA ARG A 27 -8.74 -25.17 2.65
C ARG A 27 -7.83 -24.98 1.43
N MET A 28 -8.35 -25.10 0.20
CA MET A 28 -7.53 -24.90 -1.01
C MET A 28 -6.97 -23.46 -1.09
N CYS A 29 -7.70 -22.49 -0.55
CA CYS A 29 -7.22 -21.10 -0.45
C CYS A 29 -6.03 -20.93 0.52
N VAL A 30 -5.95 -21.78 1.56
CA VAL A 30 -4.83 -21.77 2.52
C VAL A 30 -3.54 -22.20 1.84
N SER A 31 -3.58 -23.29 1.05
CA SER A 31 -2.43 -23.76 0.28
C SER A 31 -2.12 -22.86 -0.92
N GLY A 32 -3.15 -22.31 -1.57
CA GLY A 32 -3.02 -21.49 -2.77
C GLY A 32 -2.51 -20.05 -2.53
N CYS A 33 -2.50 -19.57 -1.29
CA CYS A 33 -1.99 -18.23 -0.99
C CYS A 33 -0.45 -18.24 -0.92
N PRO A 34 0.26 -17.52 -1.81
CA PRO A 34 1.72 -17.45 -1.76
C PRO A 34 2.23 -16.79 -0.47
N TYR A 35 1.51 -15.80 0.04
CA TYR A 35 1.82 -15.12 1.30
C TYR A 35 1.54 -15.94 2.55
N LYS A 36 0.84 -17.11 2.42
CA LYS A 36 0.40 -17.95 3.55
C LYS A 36 -0.41 -17.17 4.61
N LYS A 37 -1.26 -16.26 4.15
CA LYS A 37 -2.06 -15.37 5.01
C LYS A 37 -3.58 -15.64 4.94
N VAL A 38 -3.96 -16.83 4.54
CA VAL A 38 -5.30 -17.37 4.70
C VAL A 38 -5.24 -18.44 5.80
N TYR A 39 -6.10 -18.30 6.77
CA TYR A 39 -6.14 -19.18 7.95
C TYR A 39 -7.43 -20.02 7.91
N PHE A 40 -7.40 -21.13 8.60
CA PHE A 40 -8.58 -21.98 8.76
C PHE A 40 -9.01 -21.96 10.23
N ASN A 41 -10.23 -21.52 10.47
CA ASN A 41 -10.82 -21.52 11.80
C ASN A 41 -11.48 -22.89 12.05
N HIS A 42 -10.88 -23.68 12.93
CA HIS A 42 -11.37 -25.01 13.27
C HIS A 42 -12.69 -24.99 14.05
N LYS A 43 -13.04 -23.90 14.73
CA LYS A 43 -14.31 -23.76 15.46
C LYS A 43 -15.47 -23.58 14.50
N THR A 44 -15.29 -22.73 13.48
CA THR A 44 -16.34 -22.44 12.48
C THR A 44 -16.29 -23.38 11.27
N GLY A 45 -15.19 -24.09 11.05
CA GLY A 45 -14.97 -24.90 9.86
C GLY A 45 -14.77 -24.07 8.58
N LYS A 46 -14.41 -22.80 8.69
CA LYS A 46 -14.35 -21.84 7.59
C LYS A 46 -12.95 -21.25 7.42
N ALA A 47 -12.65 -20.72 6.23
CA ALA A 47 -11.44 -19.98 5.97
C ALA A 47 -11.61 -18.51 6.35
N GLU A 48 -10.58 -17.92 6.91
CA GLU A 48 -10.52 -16.52 7.34
C GLU A 48 -9.21 -15.87 6.86
N LYS A 49 -9.24 -14.57 6.64
CA LYS A 49 -8.07 -13.78 6.24
C LYS A 49 -8.25 -12.32 6.63
N CYS A 50 -7.17 -11.56 6.60
CA CYS A 50 -7.21 -10.11 6.72
C CYS A 50 -8.20 -9.52 5.72
N THR A 51 -9.12 -8.70 6.19
CA THR A 51 -10.15 -8.00 5.41
C THR A 51 -9.70 -6.61 4.96
N LEU A 52 -8.45 -6.24 5.22
CA LEU A 52 -7.90 -4.88 5.05
C LEU A 52 -8.70 -3.79 5.81
N CYS A 53 -9.40 -4.17 6.87
CA CYS A 53 -10.27 -3.28 7.64
C CYS A 53 -11.25 -2.49 6.73
N TYR A 54 -11.84 -3.15 5.71
CA TYR A 54 -12.66 -2.49 4.71
C TYR A 54 -13.76 -1.59 5.31
N PRO A 55 -14.43 -1.94 6.43
CA PRO A 55 -15.43 -1.04 7.01
C PRO A 55 -14.84 0.29 7.47
N ARG A 56 -13.56 0.32 7.87
CA ARG A 56 -12.86 1.56 8.19
C ARG A 56 -12.49 2.35 6.92
N LEU A 57 -12.00 1.65 5.89
CA LEU A 57 -11.68 2.28 4.61
C LEU A 57 -12.93 2.91 3.97
N GLU A 58 -14.08 2.29 4.07
CA GLU A 58 -15.35 2.80 3.56
C GLU A 58 -15.77 4.15 4.18
N VAL A 59 -15.35 4.40 5.42
CA VAL A 59 -15.58 5.69 6.12
C VAL A 59 -14.36 6.63 6.10
N GLY A 60 -13.38 6.37 5.23
CA GLY A 60 -12.21 7.22 5.06
C GLY A 60 -11.12 7.03 6.13
N GLN A 61 -11.16 5.95 6.90
CA GLN A 61 -10.16 5.67 7.92
C GLN A 61 -9.14 4.63 7.46
N PRO A 62 -7.87 4.73 7.88
CA PRO A 62 -6.85 3.74 7.54
C PRO A 62 -7.07 2.41 8.26
N THR A 63 -6.33 1.41 7.82
CA THR A 63 -6.27 0.12 8.51
C THR A 63 -5.63 0.29 9.89
N VAL A 64 -6.12 -0.46 10.89
CA VAL A 64 -5.60 -0.41 12.26
C VAL A 64 -4.09 -0.63 12.31
N CYS A 65 -3.59 -1.61 11.54
CA CYS A 65 -2.16 -1.92 11.51
C CYS A 65 -1.27 -0.82 10.88
N SER A 66 -1.81 0.05 10.02
CA SER A 66 -1.09 1.22 9.53
C SER A 66 -1.10 2.35 10.54
N GLU A 67 -2.23 2.56 11.19
CA GLU A 67 -2.42 3.60 12.20
C GLU A 67 -1.57 3.35 13.45
N THR A 68 -1.56 2.12 13.96
CA THR A 68 -0.84 1.74 15.19
C THR A 68 0.65 1.48 14.96
N CYS A 69 1.15 1.58 13.73
CA CYS A 69 2.55 1.34 13.44
C CYS A 69 3.44 2.45 13.99
N VAL A 70 4.10 2.20 15.12
CA VAL A 70 5.00 3.16 15.78
C VAL A 70 6.13 3.64 14.85
N GLY A 71 6.69 2.72 14.05
CA GLY A 71 7.75 3.02 13.08
C GLY A 71 7.28 3.75 11.82
N ARG A 72 5.98 3.98 11.67
CA ARG A 72 5.39 4.58 10.46
C ARG A 72 5.83 3.89 9.17
N LEU A 73 5.94 2.56 9.19
CA LEU A 73 6.48 1.78 8.09
C LEU A 73 5.45 1.47 7.00
N ARG A 74 4.15 1.58 7.29
CA ARG A 74 3.08 1.11 6.41
C ARG A 74 2.24 2.27 5.90
N TYR A 75 2.12 2.32 4.59
CA TYR A 75 1.32 3.32 3.89
C TYR A 75 0.34 2.64 2.95
N LEU A 76 -0.87 3.18 2.90
CA LEU A 76 -1.90 2.80 1.96
C LEU A 76 -2.66 4.05 1.51
N GLY A 77 -3.18 4.02 0.31
CA GLY A 77 -3.94 5.13 -0.28
C GLY A 77 -4.44 4.74 -1.65
N VAL A 78 -5.10 5.68 -2.31
CA VAL A 78 -5.56 5.50 -3.68
C VAL A 78 -4.39 5.67 -4.64
N VAL A 79 -4.28 4.75 -5.59
CA VAL A 79 -3.30 4.79 -6.67
C VAL A 79 -4.02 4.57 -8.00
N LEU A 80 -3.76 5.43 -8.97
CA LEU A 80 -4.21 5.23 -10.34
C LEU A 80 -3.23 4.34 -11.07
N TYR A 81 -3.69 3.30 -11.76
CA TYR A 81 -2.83 2.36 -12.47
C TYR A 81 -3.40 1.91 -13.81
N ASP A 82 -2.54 1.48 -14.71
CA ASP A 82 -2.90 0.98 -16.04
C ASP A 82 -3.32 -0.50 -15.95
N ALA A 83 -4.62 -0.76 -16.13
CA ALA A 83 -5.18 -2.11 -16.00
C ALA A 83 -4.78 -3.04 -17.15
N ASP A 84 -4.61 -2.51 -18.34
CA ASP A 84 -4.31 -3.34 -19.52
C ASP A 84 -2.87 -3.88 -19.46
N LYS A 85 -1.97 -3.17 -18.79
CA LYS A 85 -0.59 -3.61 -18.58
C LYS A 85 -0.40 -4.57 -17.41
N VAL A 86 -1.43 -4.79 -16.58
CA VAL A 86 -1.31 -5.69 -15.41
C VAL A 86 -0.94 -7.11 -15.82
N ALA A 87 -1.54 -7.62 -16.89
CA ALA A 87 -1.24 -8.97 -17.39
C ALA A 87 0.19 -9.07 -17.94
N GLU A 88 0.67 -8.04 -18.63
CA GLU A 88 2.02 -7.96 -19.15
C GLU A 88 3.05 -7.90 -18.01
N ALA A 89 2.85 -7.02 -17.04
CA ALA A 89 3.70 -6.93 -15.87
C ALA A 89 3.75 -8.24 -15.09
N ALA A 90 2.61 -8.93 -14.93
CA ALA A 90 2.55 -10.23 -14.29
C ALA A 90 3.23 -11.35 -15.11
N ALA A 91 3.35 -11.19 -16.43
CA ALA A 91 4.01 -12.15 -17.32
C ALA A 91 5.54 -11.94 -17.43
N THR A 92 6.09 -10.90 -16.81
CA THR A 92 7.53 -10.60 -16.82
C THR A 92 8.31 -11.83 -16.35
N LYS A 93 9.24 -12.30 -17.16
CA LYS A 93 9.99 -13.55 -16.90
C LYS A 93 11.10 -13.36 -15.89
N ASP A 94 11.77 -12.21 -15.95
CA ASP A 94 12.84 -11.86 -15.01
C ASP A 94 12.21 -11.41 -13.68
N GLU A 95 12.51 -12.14 -12.62
CA GLU A 95 11.97 -11.84 -11.29
C GLU A 95 12.49 -10.51 -10.74
N HIS A 96 13.72 -10.14 -11.04
CA HIS A 96 14.31 -8.86 -10.62
C HIS A 96 13.65 -7.67 -11.31
N ALA A 97 13.12 -7.85 -12.52
CA ALA A 97 12.39 -6.82 -13.23
C ALA A 97 10.95 -6.60 -12.72
N LEU A 98 10.41 -7.52 -11.92
CA LEU A 98 9.02 -7.44 -11.43
C LEU A 98 8.76 -6.21 -10.55
N PHE A 99 9.70 -5.82 -9.73
CA PHE A 99 9.58 -4.61 -8.91
C PHE A 99 9.35 -3.38 -9.80
N GLN A 100 10.17 -3.22 -10.83
CA GLN A 100 10.05 -2.09 -11.75
C GLN A 100 8.77 -2.21 -12.60
N ALA A 101 8.44 -3.39 -13.10
CA ALA A 101 7.23 -3.63 -13.87
C ALA A 101 5.95 -3.29 -13.08
N GLN A 102 5.90 -3.61 -11.79
CA GLN A 102 4.79 -3.22 -10.92
C GLN A 102 4.74 -1.72 -10.66
N LYS A 103 5.89 -1.07 -10.54
CA LYS A 103 5.98 0.37 -10.37
C LYS A 103 5.50 1.11 -11.61
N ASP A 104 5.85 0.63 -12.80
CA ASP A 104 5.50 1.23 -14.09
C ASP A 104 3.99 1.16 -14.42
N LEU A 105 3.23 0.33 -13.70
CA LEU A 105 1.77 0.32 -13.80
C LEU A 105 1.12 1.57 -13.20
N ILE A 106 1.80 2.23 -12.26
CA ILE A 106 1.23 3.33 -11.49
C ILE A 106 1.34 4.62 -12.30
N LEU A 107 0.21 5.29 -12.46
CA LEU A 107 0.09 6.53 -13.23
C LEU A 107 0.23 7.75 -12.34
N ASN A 108 0.74 8.85 -12.90
CA ASN A 108 0.87 10.11 -12.19
C ASN A 108 -0.52 10.77 -12.01
N PRO A 109 -1.04 10.88 -10.78
CA PRO A 109 -2.35 11.49 -10.55
C PRO A 109 -2.41 12.99 -10.82
N HIS A 110 -1.25 13.63 -10.99
CA HIS A 110 -1.16 15.07 -11.32
C HIS A 110 -1.02 15.33 -12.84
N ASP A 111 -0.91 14.29 -13.68
CA ASP A 111 -0.91 14.45 -15.13
C ASP A 111 -2.35 14.76 -15.62
N PRO A 112 -2.60 15.92 -16.26
CA PRO A 112 -3.93 16.27 -16.75
C PRO A 112 -4.55 15.23 -17.69
N ARG A 113 -3.72 14.47 -18.42
CA ARG A 113 -4.18 13.41 -19.32
C ARG A 113 -4.70 12.21 -18.55
N VAL A 114 -4.03 11.86 -17.44
CA VAL A 114 -4.46 10.79 -16.55
C VAL A 114 -5.77 11.18 -15.84
N VAL A 115 -5.88 12.42 -15.40
CA VAL A 115 -7.11 12.95 -14.78
C VAL A 115 -8.26 12.91 -15.76
N ALA A 116 -8.08 13.44 -16.98
CA ALA A 116 -9.13 13.43 -18.01
C ALA A 116 -9.56 12.01 -18.40
N ALA A 117 -8.61 11.07 -18.45
CA ALA A 117 -8.91 9.66 -18.70
C ALA A 117 -9.68 9.02 -17.54
N ALA A 118 -9.34 9.34 -16.29
CA ALA A 118 -10.04 8.86 -15.12
C ALA A 118 -11.50 9.38 -15.08
N GLU A 119 -11.71 10.65 -15.42
CA GLU A 119 -13.03 11.25 -15.55
C GLU A 119 -13.86 10.60 -16.66
N ALA A 120 -13.26 10.35 -17.83
CA ALA A 120 -13.91 9.67 -18.94
C ALA A 120 -14.36 8.24 -18.59
N GLU A 121 -13.63 7.57 -17.70
CA GLU A 121 -13.98 6.24 -17.16
C GLU A 121 -14.94 6.31 -15.96
N ASN A 122 -15.50 7.49 -15.66
CA ASN A 122 -16.43 7.74 -14.56
C ASN A 122 -15.84 7.41 -13.16
N ILE A 123 -14.54 7.61 -12.97
CA ILE A 123 -13.93 7.52 -11.64
C ILE A 123 -14.41 8.75 -10.83
N PRO A 124 -14.95 8.56 -9.62
CA PRO A 124 -15.44 9.67 -8.81
C PRO A 124 -14.35 10.70 -8.52
N HIS A 125 -14.66 12.00 -8.61
CA HIS A 125 -13.70 13.06 -8.31
C HIS A 125 -13.07 12.94 -6.93
N SER A 126 -13.82 12.49 -5.92
CA SER A 126 -13.27 12.25 -4.57
C SER A 126 -12.12 11.22 -4.52
N TRP A 127 -12.11 10.30 -5.48
CA TRP A 127 -11.02 9.31 -5.59
C TRP A 127 -9.83 9.89 -6.34
N ILE A 128 -10.06 10.72 -7.35
CA ILE A 128 -9.01 11.45 -8.06
C ILE A 128 -8.32 12.42 -7.10
N ASP A 129 -9.11 13.21 -6.36
CA ASP A 129 -8.60 14.11 -5.32
C ASP A 129 -7.81 13.37 -4.24
N ALA A 130 -8.30 12.21 -3.81
CA ALA A 130 -7.60 11.37 -2.85
C ALA A 130 -6.27 10.84 -3.41
N ALA A 131 -6.21 10.45 -4.68
CA ALA A 131 -4.97 10.01 -5.32
C ALA A 131 -3.93 11.15 -5.42
N GLN A 132 -4.39 12.36 -5.71
CA GLN A 132 -3.54 13.55 -5.80
C GLN A 132 -3.00 14.01 -4.45
N ASN A 133 -3.82 13.93 -3.41
CA ASN A 133 -3.44 14.36 -2.06
C ASN A 133 -2.79 13.24 -1.22
N SER A 134 -2.86 11.99 -1.68
CA SER A 134 -2.24 10.86 -1.00
C SER A 134 -0.71 10.91 -1.10
N PRO A 135 0.02 10.69 -0.01
CA PRO A 135 1.48 10.67 -0.05
C PRO A 135 2.07 9.46 -0.78
N ILE A 136 1.24 8.48 -1.17
CA ILE A 136 1.71 7.22 -1.76
C ILE A 136 2.48 7.45 -3.05
N TRP A 137 1.98 8.28 -3.96
CA TRP A 137 2.67 8.55 -5.22
C TRP A 137 4.02 9.23 -4.99
N ASP A 138 4.06 10.22 -4.11
CA ASP A 138 5.30 10.90 -3.74
C ASP A 138 6.32 9.94 -3.11
N LEU A 139 5.88 9.04 -2.25
CA LEU A 139 6.74 8.05 -1.61
C LEU A 139 7.32 7.04 -2.62
N ILE A 140 6.57 6.71 -3.68
CA ILE A 140 7.01 5.75 -4.70
C ILE A 140 7.90 6.41 -5.76
N PHE A 141 7.55 7.62 -6.24
CA PHE A 141 8.19 8.24 -7.41
C PHE A 141 9.05 9.45 -7.08
N LYS A 142 8.59 10.35 -6.24
CA LYS A 142 9.35 11.56 -5.89
C LYS A 142 10.50 11.24 -4.94
N TYR A 143 10.19 10.60 -3.82
CA TYR A 143 11.20 10.23 -2.83
C TYR A 143 11.83 8.87 -3.10
N GLU A 144 11.13 7.98 -3.78
CA GLU A 144 11.51 6.59 -4.08
C GLU A 144 12.00 5.84 -2.83
N VAL A 145 11.21 5.93 -1.75
CA VAL A 145 11.51 5.28 -0.46
C VAL A 145 10.48 4.23 -0.08
N ALA A 146 9.37 4.12 -0.82
CA ALA A 146 8.35 3.12 -0.60
C ALA A 146 8.52 1.93 -1.55
N VAL A 147 8.40 0.73 -1.00
CA VAL A 147 8.56 -0.55 -1.70
C VAL A 147 7.36 -1.47 -1.41
N PRO A 148 6.97 -2.33 -2.38
CA PRO A 148 5.94 -3.34 -2.16
C PRO A 148 6.50 -4.52 -1.36
N LEU A 149 5.65 -5.48 -0.99
CA LEU A 149 6.06 -6.72 -0.38
C LEU A 149 5.94 -7.87 -1.38
N HIS A 150 7.01 -8.63 -1.57
CA HIS A 150 7.08 -9.82 -2.42
C HIS A 150 6.57 -9.60 -3.85
N PRO A 151 7.24 -8.76 -4.65
CA PRO A 151 6.86 -8.54 -6.06
C PRO A 151 6.82 -9.84 -6.88
N GLU A 152 7.65 -10.82 -6.52
CA GLU A 152 7.71 -12.15 -7.16
C GLU A 152 6.40 -12.93 -7.08
N TYR A 153 5.51 -12.60 -6.15
CA TYR A 153 4.18 -13.21 -6.08
C TYR A 153 3.19 -12.63 -7.09
N ARG A 154 3.61 -11.64 -7.87
CA ARG A 154 2.87 -11.08 -9.02
C ARG A 154 1.48 -10.58 -8.66
N THR A 155 1.33 -10.06 -7.46
CA THR A 155 0.10 -9.43 -6.99
C THR A 155 0.25 -7.92 -7.03
N LEU A 156 -0.80 -7.19 -7.42
CA LEU A 156 -0.78 -5.75 -7.39
C LEU A 156 -0.74 -5.26 -5.93
N PRO A 157 0.29 -4.45 -5.54
CA PRO A 157 0.46 -4.06 -4.15
C PRO A 157 -0.59 -3.03 -3.72
N MET A 158 -1.23 -3.26 -2.57
CA MET A 158 -2.13 -2.29 -1.90
C MET A 158 -1.45 -1.52 -0.79
N VAL A 159 -0.45 -2.11 -0.19
CA VAL A 159 0.29 -1.53 0.94
C VAL A 159 1.73 -1.38 0.53
N TRP A 160 2.24 -0.19 0.79
CA TRP A 160 3.63 0.16 0.53
C TRP A 160 4.38 0.31 1.85
N TYR A 161 5.63 -0.06 1.84
CA TYR A 161 6.45 -0.15 3.05
C TYR A 161 7.67 0.75 2.96
N ILE A 162 7.96 1.43 4.06
CA ILE A 162 9.23 2.14 4.25
C ILE A 162 10.12 1.21 5.09
N PRO A 163 11.27 0.75 4.58
CA PRO A 163 12.16 -0.10 5.36
C PRO A 163 12.65 0.59 6.64
N PRO A 164 12.81 -0.14 7.75
CA PRO A 164 13.29 0.45 9.01
C PRO A 164 14.77 0.82 8.93
N LEU A 165 15.15 1.93 9.56
CA LEU A 165 16.54 2.41 9.64
C LEU A 165 17.33 1.94 10.86
N SER A 166 16.67 1.34 11.85
CA SER A 166 17.33 0.89 13.08
C SER A 166 18.55 -0.03 12.83
N PRO A 167 18.53 -0.95 11.85
CA PRO A 167 19.69 -1.78 11.55
C PRO A 167 20.93 -1.00 11.10
N ILE A 168 20.75 0.12 10.41
CA ILE A 168 21.87 0.98 9.94
C ILE A 168 22.53 1.68 11.13
N VAL A 169 21.74 2.19 12.05
CA VAL A 169 22.24 2.87 13.25
C VAL A 169 23.08 1.93 14.12
N GLU A 170 22.63 0.68 14.30
CA GLU A 170 23.41 -0.35 15.01
C GLU A 170 24.77 -0.64 14.32
N ALA A 171 24.78 -0.69 12.99
CA ALA A 171 26.02 -0.96 12.25
C ALA A 171 27.05 0.18 12.40
N VAL A 172 26.62 1.45 12.41
CA VAL A 172 27.50 2.59 12.65
C VAL A 172 28.04 2.56 14.07
N THR A 173 27.19 2.29 15.07
CA THR A 173 27.62 2.23 16.47
C THR A 173 28.62 1.11 16.72
N SER A 174 28.44 -0.04 16.06
CA SER A 174 29.36 -1.19 16.19
C SER A 174 30.73 -0.93 15.58
N THR A 175 30.88 0.01 14.65
CA THR A 175 32.16 0.41 14.06
C THR A 175 32.95 1.40 14.90
N GLY A 176 32.40 1.85 16.05
CA GLY A 176 33.09 2.74 16.99
C GLY A 176 33.24 4.19 16.52
N ASN A 177 32.59 4.55 15.43
CA ASN A 177 32.50 5.91 14.94
C ASN A 177 31.16 6.52 15.33
N ASP A 178 31.15 7.66 15.98
CA ASP A 178 29.96 8.32 16.52
C ASP A 178 29.00 8.88 15.44
N GLY A 179 29.14 8.44 14.19
CA GLY A 179 28.18 8.70 13.13
C GLY A 179 28.13 10.14 12.62
N GLU A 180 29.17 10.93 12.89
CA GLU A 180 29.25 12.32 12.41
C GLU A 180 29.57 12.41 10.92
N ASP A 181 30.24 11.40 10.37
CA ASP A 181 30.54 11.36 8.93
C ASP A 181 29.44 10.62 8.16
N HIS A 182 28.73 11.37 7.31
CA HIS A 182 27.69 10.81 6.44
C HIS A 182 28.20 9.70 5.49
N LYS A 183 29.49 9.72 5.11
CA LYS A 183 30.12 8.67 4.29
C LYS A 183 30.19 7.36 5.05
N ILE A 184 30.46 7.41 6.36
CA ILE A 184 30.45 6.24 7.23
C ILE A 184 29.03 5.69 7.36
N LEU A 185 28.04 6.56 7.54
CA LEU A 185 26.63 6.13 7.62
C LEU A 185 26.17 5.42 6.34
N LEU A 186 26.51 5.95 5.17
CA LEU A 186 26.17 5.34 3.89
C LEU A 186 26.93 4.03 3.63
N SER A 187 28.18 3.94 4.07
CA SER A 187 28.98 2.70 3.94
C SER A 187 28.55 1.61 4.92
N ALA A 188 27.95 1.98 6.05
CA ALA A 188 27.47 1.02 7.05
C ALA A 188 26.25 0.19 6.56
N ILE A 189 25.60 0.59 5.48
CA ILE A 189 24.46 -0.15 4.91
C ILE A 189 24.85 -1.57 4.52
N SER A 190 26.07 -1.79 4.02
CA SER A 190 26.56 -3.12 3.68
C SER A 190 26.83 -4.02 4.91
N ASN A 191 26.96 -3.41 6.10
CA ASN A 191 27.29 -4.12 7.35
C ASN A 191 26.11 -4.19 8.32
N MET A 192 24.88 -4.02 7.84
CA MET A 192 23.69 -4.10 8.67
C MET A 192 23.50 -5.50 9.29
N ARG A 193 22.95 -5.52 10.51
CA ARG A 193 22.56 -6.77 11.19
C ARG A 193 21.51 -7.57 10.40
N ILE A 194 20.55 -6.88 9.76
CA ILE A 194 19.64 -7.49 8.79
C ILE A 194 20.31 -7.40 7.42
N PRO A 195 20.69 -8.53 6.81
CA PRO A 195 21.36 -8.51 5.51
C PRO A 195 20.56 -7.81 4.45
N LEU A 196 21.23 -7.04 3.60
CA LEU A 196 20.60 -6.35 2.47
C LEU A 196 19.86 -7.33 1.55
N ASP A 197 20.43 -8.52 1.33
CA ASP A 197 19.83 -9.58 0.52
C ASP A 197 18.50 -10.06 1.09
N TYR A 198 18.37 -10.11 2.42
CA TYR A 198 17.10 -10.48 3.06
C TYR A 198 16.02 -9.41 2.80
N LEU A 199 16.38 -8.14 2.91
CA LEU A 199 15.45 -7.05 2.59
C LEU A 199 15.12 -7.02 1.10
N ALA A 200 16.09 -7.29 0.23
CA ALA A 200 15.88 -7.42 -1.19
C ALA A 200 14.93 -8.57 -1.53
N GLY A 201 15.07 -9.72 -0.88
CA GLY A 201 14.13 -10.84 -0.99
C GLY A 201 12.72 -10.50 -0.54
N LEU A 202 12.56 -9.58 0.42
CA LEU A 202 11.23 -9.14 0.87
C LEU A 202 10.58 -8.13 -0.07
N PHE A 203 11.35 -7.18 -0.62
CA PHE A 203 10.80 -5.97 -1.21
C PHE A 203 11.02 -5.84 -2.71
N THR A 204 12.01 -6.49 -3.26
CA THR A 204 12.45 -6.28 -4.65
C THR A 204 12.75 -7.57 -5.42
N ALA A 205 12.13 -8.68 -4.99
CA ALA A 205 12.34 -10.00 -5.61
C ALA A 205 13.82 -10.42 -5.67
N GLY A 206 14.63 -10.01 -4.68
CA GLY A 206 16.05 -10.36 -4.58
C GLY A 206 17.02 -9.37 -5.21
N ASP A 207 16.55 -8.30 -5.87
CA ASP A 207 17.43 -7.23 -6.35
C ASP A 207 17.81 -6.28 -5.20
N PRO A 208 19.08 -6.21 -4.77
CA PRO A 208 19.49 -5.35 -3.68
C PRO A 208 19.57 -3.86 -4.04
N VAL A 209 19.71 -3.52 -5.32
CA VAL A 209 19.96 -2.16 -5.79
C VAL A 209 18.85 -1.17 -5.39
N PRO A 210 17.54 -1.47 -5.60
CA PRO A 210 16.48 -0.54 -5.19
C PRO A 210 16.40 -0.39 -3.67
N VAL A 211 16.61 -1.47 -2.91
CA VAL A 211 16.58 -1.43 -1.43
C VAL A 211 17.73 -0.60 -0.89
N GLU A 212 18.93 -0.78 -1.42
CA GLU A 212 20.10 0.03 -1.04
C GLU A 212 19.83 1.51 -1.31
N LYS A 213 19.26 1.85 -2.47
CA LYS A 213 18.87 3.23 -2.81
C LYS A 213 17.90 3.82 -1.79
N VAL A 214 16.86 3.07 -1.40
CA VAL A 214 15.89 3.47 -0.38
C VAL A 214 16.59 3.75 0.96
N LEU A 215 17.41 2.82 1.43
CA LEU A 215 18.10 2.93 2.71
C LEU A 215 19.07 4.12 2.71
N ARG A 216 19.79 4.36 1.61
CA ARG A 216 20.70 5.51 1.45
C ARG A 216 19.93 6.83 1.56
N ARG A 217 18.77 6.96 0.89
CA ARG A 217 17.92 8.16 0.95
C ARG A 217 17.39 8.43 2.35
N LEU A 218 16.91 7.37 3.02
CA LEU A 218 16.42 7.50 4.39
C LEU A 218 17.54 7.85 5.39
N ALA A 219 18.73 7.28 5.23
CA ALA A 219 19.88 7.58 6.05
C ALA A 219 20.38 9.02 5.82
N ALA A 220 20.47 9.45 4.56
CA ALA A 220 20.82 10.80 4.17
C ALA A 220 19.84 11.83 4.76
N MET A 221 18.53 11.57 4.67
CA MET A 221 17.51 12.44 5.28
C MET A 221 17.74 12.60 6.79
N ARG A 222 18.01 11.51 7.51
CA ARG A 222 18.22 11.58 8.96
C ARG A 222 19.47 12.36 9.31
N SER A 223 20.57 12.16 8.58
CA SER A 223 21.82 12.92 8.77
C SER A 223 21.61 14.41 8.50
N TYR A 224 21.02 14.74 7.34
CA TYR A 224 20.71 16.12 6.96
C TYR A 224 19.83 16.85 7.99
N MET A 225 18.78 16.18 8.48
CA MET A 225 17.89 16.75 9.47
C MET A 225 18.49 16.81 10.88
N ARG A 226 19.42 15.91 11.19
CA ARG A 226 20.19 15.98 12.46
C ARG A 226 21.00 17.26 12.53
N ASP A 227 21.71 17.61 11.45
CA ASP A 227 22.52 18.85 11.40
C ASP A 227 21.63 20.07 11.65
N ILE A 228 20.49 20.16 10.97
CA ILE A 228 19.52 21.24 11.19
C ILE A 228 19.02 21.29 12.64
N ASN A 229 18.68 20.15 13.22
CA ASN A 229 18.15 20.07 14.59
C ASN A 229 19.20 20.43 15.65
N LEU A 230 20.48 20.24 15.36
CA LEU A 230 21.60 20.66 16.22
C LEU A 230 21.99 22.12 16.02
N GLY A 231 21.36 22.82 15.09
CA GLY A 231 21.68 24.23 14.76
C GLY A 231 22.91 24.38 13.85
N ASN A 232 23.37 23.32 13.24
CA ASN A 232 24.43 23.33 12.25
C ASN A 232 23.89 23.69 10.86
N GLU A 233 24.72 24.20 9.99
CA GLU A 233 24.39 24.33 8.58
C GLU A 233 24.28 22.92 7.95
N PRO A 234 23.18 22.58 7.27
CA PRO A 234 23.03 21.28 6.66
C PRO A 234 23.99 21.13 5.47
N GLN A 235 24.61 19.98 5.37
CA GLN A 235 25.53 19.67 4.28
C GLN A 235 24.73 19.28 3.03
N GLU A 236 24.61 20.18 2.07
CA GLU A 236 23.88 19.91 0.80
C GLU A 236 24.51 18.75 0.00
N GLU A 237 25.79 18.45 0.21
CA GLU A 237 26.48 17.30 -0.38
C GLU A 237 25.82 15.97 -0.02
N ILE A 238 25.25 15.85 1.19
CA ILE A 238 24.53 14.67 1.64
C ILE A 238 23.30 14.42 0.77
N ALA A 239 22.52 15.46 0.49
CA ALA A 239 21.34 15.37 -0.35
C ALA A 239 21.72 15.01 -1.80
N GLN A 240 22.74 15.69 -2.34
CA GLN A 240 23.24 15.45 -3.71
C GLN A 240 23.79 14.03 -3.89
N ALA A 241 24.44 13.45 -2.87
CA ALA A 241 24.99 12.10 -2.91
C ALA A 241 23.92 11.01 -3.13
N VAL A 242 22.65 11.30 -2.82
CA VAL A 242 21.51 10.39 -3.05
C VAL A 242 20.55 10.89 -4.14
N GLY A 243 20.97 11.92 -4.89
CA GLY A 243 20.19 12.47 -6.01
C GLY A 243 18.93 13.23 -5.55
N MET A 244 19.00 13.93 -4.42
CA MET A 244 17.91 14.72 -3.85
C MET A 244 18.37 16.14 -3.54
N THR A 245 17.41 17.04 -3.33
CA THR A 245 17.68 18.41 -2.88
C THR A 245 17.46 18.54 -1.37
N GLY A 246 18.02 19.60 -0.75
CA GLY A 246 17.73 19.89 0.65
C GLY A 246 16.26 20.14 0.95
N GLU A 247 15.50 20.67 -0.02
CA GLU A 247 14.05 20.82 0.10
C GLU A 247 13.34 19.47 0.11
N ASP A 248 13.76 18.53 -0.75
CA ASP A 248 13.20 17.17 -0.74
C ASP A 248 13.50 16.48 0.59
N MET A 249 14.69 16.66 1.17
CA MET A 249 15.04 16.11 2.49
C MET A 249 14.11 16.63 3.59
N ARG A 250 13.84 17.93 3.61
CA ARG A 250 12.94 18.56 4.59
C ARG A 250 11.50 18.12 4.39
N SER A 251 11.02 18.07 3.14
CA SER A 251 9.64 17.67 2.82
C SER A 251 9.41 16.18 3.10
N MET A 252 10.36 15.31 2.75
CA MET A 252 10.32 13.89 3.08
C MET A 252 10.33 13.66 4.60
N HIS A 253 11.18 14.36 5.35
CA HIS A 253 11.20 14.27 6.81
C HIS A 253 9.87 14.74 7.41
N ARG A 254 9.30 15.85 6.92
CA ARG A 254 8.00 16.33 7.38
C ARG A 254 6.92 15.28 7.16
N LEU A 255 6.89 14.63 6.01
CA LEU A 255 5.93 13.57 5.72
C LEU A 255 6.13 12.33 6.62
N LEU A 256 7.36 11.85 6.74
CA LEU A 256 7.62 10.58 7.44
C LEU A 256 7.60 10.71 8.97
N ALA A 257 8.07 11.83 9.52
CA ALA A 257 8.26 12.00 10.95
C ALA A 257 7.18 12.88 11.62
N ILE A 258 6.74 13.96 10.95
CA ILE A 258 5.95 15.02 11.56
C ILE A 258 4.48 15.01 11.10
N ALA A 259 4.21 14.62 9.85
CA ALA A 259 2.89 14.72 9.23
C ALA A 259 1.77 14.23 10.15
N LYS A 260 0.68 14.96 10.16
CA LYS A 260 -0.53 14.63 10.89
C LYS A 260 -1.22 13.42 10.27
N TYR A 261 -2.25 12.95 10.95
CA TYR A 261 -3.05 11.81 10.53
C TYR A 261 -3.66 12.02 9.14
N ASP A 262 -4.28 13.17 8.92
CA ASP A 262 -4.98 13.49 7.67
C ASP A 262 -4.03 13.65 6.48
N ASP A 263 -2.80 14.11 6.71
CA ASP A 263 -1.77 14.22 5.66
C ASP A 263 -1.20 12.85 5.25
N ARG A 264 -1.27 11.86 6.13
CA ARG A 264 -0.72 10.52 5.90
C ARG A 264 -1.73 9.56 5.31
N TYR A 265 -2.99 9.72 5.63
CA TYR A 265 -4.07 8.81 5.28
C TYR A 265 -5.19 9.54 4.55
N VAL A 266 -5.00 9.72 3.25
CA VAL A 266 -6.01 10.31 2.38
C VAL A 266 -6.77 9.17 1.73
N ILE A 267 -7.92 8.83 2.32
CA ILE A 267 -8.74 7.70 1.89
C ILE A 267 -10.15 8.24 1.62
N PRO A 268 -10.65 8.11 0.38
CA PRO A 268 -12.00 8.58 0.07
C PRO A 268 -13.04 7.66 0.72
N THR A 269 -14.20 8.21 1.06
CA THR A 269 -15.34 7.40 1.46
C THR A 269 -15.86 6.62 0.26
N ALA A 270 -16.08 5.31 0.40
CA ALA A 270 -16.47 4.45 -0.70
C ALA A 270 -17.92 4.65 -1.17
N SER A 271 -18.76 5.29 -0.35
CA SER A 271 -20.16 5.54 -0.68
C SER A 271 -20.60 6.96 -0.31
N PRO A 272 -21.18 7.71 -1.25
CA PRO A 272 -21.86 8.97 -0.92
C PRO A 272 -23.09 8.72 -0.02
N GLU A 273 -23.56 7.50 0.05
CA GLU A 273 -24.64 7.03 0.91
C GLU A 273 -24.17 6.46 2.24
N THR A 274 -22.87 6.54 2.55
CA THR A 274 -22.39 6.23 3.91
C THR A 274 -23.27 7.01 4.86
N PRO A 275 -24.07 6.36 5.72
CA PRO A 275 -25.04 7.05 6.55
C PRO A 275 -24.34 8.21 7.25
N ARG A 276 -24.87 9.42 7.08
CA ARG A 276 -24.32 10.63 7.74
C ARG A 276 -24.11 10.43 9.24
N GLY A 277 -24.83 9.46 9.82
CA GLY A 277 -24.64 9.00 11.17
C GLY A 277 -23.28 8.34 11.43
N ILE A 278 -22.70 7.60 10.47
CA ILE A 278 -21.35 6.99 10.64
C ILE A 278 -20.27 8.01 10.34
N ALA A 279 -20.47 8.86 9.34
CA ALA A 279 -19.55 9.97 9.03
C ALA A 279 -19.59 11.06 10.12
N SER A 280 -20.67 11.18 10.87
CA SER A 280 -20.82 12.08 12.02
C SER A 280 -20.46 11.44 13.35
N LEU A 281 -20.15 10.14 13.37
CA LEU A 281 -19.50 9.58 14.55
C LEU A 281 -18.19 10.36 14.75
N PRO A 282 -17.93 10.85 15.96
CA PRO A 282 -16.68 11.53 16.25
C PRO A 282 -15.55 10.64 15.73
N SER A 283 -14.53 11.24 15.11
CA SER A 283 -13.34 10.55 14.67
C SER A 283 -12.94 9.52 15.73
N PHE A 284 -12.21 8.48 15.36
CA PHE A 284 -11.85 7.38 16.26
C PHE A 284 -11.35 7.84 17.64
N ASN A 285 -10.97 9.09 17.77
CA ASN A 285 -10.70 9.78 19.05
C ASN A 285 -11.95 10.12 19.87
N GLY A 286 -13.15 9.84 19.35
CA GLY A 286 -14.44 10.10 19.99
C GLY A 286 -15.47 9.01 19.77
N VAL A 287 -15.09 7.87 19.21
CA VAL A 287 -15.97 6.68 19.23
C VAL A 287 -16.14 6.27 20.68
N ASP A 288 -17.39 6.17 21.09
CA ASP A 288 -17.74 5.64 22.41
C ASP A 288 -16.99 4.30 22.60
N PRO A 289 -16.07 4.21 23.56
CA PRO A 289 -15.33 2.98 23.78
C PRO A 289 -16.22 1.81 24.22
N SER A 290 -17.51 2.06 24.49
CA SER A 290 -18.53 1.04 24.73
C SER A 290 -19.14 0.46 23.45
N ALA A 291 -18.95 1.11 22.29
CA ALA A 291 -19.36 0.55 21.01
C ALA A 291 -18.50 -0.69 20.70
N THR A 292 -19.12 -1.86 20.72
CA THR A 292 -18.42 -3.10 20.42
C THR A 292 -18.06 -3.16 18.94
N VAL A 293 -16.95 -3.78 18.61
CA VAL A 293 -16.53 -4.00 17.21
C VAL A 293 -17.65 -4.70 16.40
N ALA A 294 -18.50 -5.47 17.06
CA ALA A 294 -19.66 -6.14 16.48
C ALA A 294 -20.75 -5.15 16.02
N GLU A 295 -21.03 -4.10 16.78
CA GLU A 295 -22.01 -3.07 16.42
C GLU A 295 -21.51 -2.22 15.25
N PHE A 296 -20.20 -1.99 15.16
CA PHE A 296 -19.60 -1.20 14.09
C PHE A 296 -19.55 -1.95 12.75
N HIS A 297 -19.53 -3.27 12.78
CA HIS A 297 -19.37 -4.11 11.60
C HIS A 297 -20.66 -4.80 11.15
N GLY A 298 -21.74 -4.63 11.90
CA GLY A 298 -22.97 -5.41 11.62
C GLY A 298 -22.76 -6.93 11.74
N LEU A 299 -21.66 -7.33 12.36
CA LEU A 299 -21.34 -8.73 12.64
C LEU A 299 -21.93 -9.11 13.98
N GLY A 300 -22.84 -10.06 13.98
CA GLY A 300 -23.37 -10.64 15.21
C GLY A 300 -22.28 -11.24 16.10
N GLU A 301 -22.63 -11.60 17.32
CA GLU A 301 -21.77 -12.21 18.34
C GLU A 301 -20.89 -13.31 17.73
N GLY A 302 -19.62 -13.02 17.51
CA GLY A 302 -18.65 -13.95 16.91
C GLY A 302 -17.69 -13.33 15.92
N ALA A 303 -17.55 -11.99 15.91
CA ALA A 303 -16.49 -11.35 15.15
C ALA A 303 -15.12 -11.94 15.59
N PRO A 304 -14.34 -12.51 14.64
CA PRO A 304 -13.09 -13.18 15.01
C PRO A 304 -12.09 -12.18 15.56
N GLU A 305 -11.37 -12.57 16.60
CA GLU A 305 -10.19 -11.89 17.13
C GLU A 305 -9.10 -11.63 16.07
N ALA A 306 -9.35 -12.02 14.83
CA ALA A 306 -8.44 -11.98 13.68
C ALA A 306 -8.03 -10.55 13.25
N CYS A 307 -8.71 -9.50 13.71
CA CYS A 307 -8.24 -8.12 13.47
C CYS A 307 -6.93 -7.78 14.19
N HIS A 308 -6.50 -8.58 15.16
CA HIS A 308 -5.30 -8.34 15.96
C HIS A 308 -4.08 -9.15 15.53
N ALA A 309 -4.25 -10.16 14.71
CA ALA A 309 -3.17 -11.04 14.32
C ALA A 309 -2.80 -10.85 12.86
N GLY A 310 -1.78 -10.11 12.60
CA GLY A 310 -1.04 -10.37 11.38
C GLY A 310 -0.95 -9.24 10.39
N VAL A 311 0.20 -8.74 10.40
CA VAL A 311 0.93 -8.21 9.26
C VAL A 311 0.82 -9.20 8.09
N GLY A 312 -0.29 -9.16 7.37
CA GLY A 312 -0.50 -9.97 6.18
C GLY A 312 -0.65 -9.07 4.97
N ALA A 313 0.34 -9.04 4.11
CA ALA A 313 0.14 -8.60 2.76
C ALA A 313 -0.87 -9.53 2.08
N GLY A 314 -2.14 -9.25 2.22
CA GLY A 314 -3.20 -9.98 1.53
C GLY A 314 -3.55 -9.22 0.26
N GLY A 315 -3.30 -9.84 -0.88
CA GLY A 315 -3.55 -9.24 -2.16
C GLY A 315 -4.99 -8.81 -2.36
N GLY A 316 -5.16 -7.59 -2.61
CA GLY A 316 -6.34 -6.92 -3.08
C GLY A 316 -5.99 -5.45 -3.27
N SER A 317 -6.36 -4.84 -4.34
CA SER A 317 -5.92 -3.48 -4.63
C SER A 317 -6.99 -2.45 -4.25
N GLY A 318 -6.72 -1.57 -3.33
CA GLY A 318 -7.42 -0.30 -3.20
C GLY A 318 -6.99 0.68 -4.30
N THR A 319 -6.64 0.15 -5.44
CA THR A 319 -6.13 0.89 -6.58
C THR A 319 -7.23 1.04 -7.61
N ILE A 320 -7.38 2.22 -8.14
CA ILE A 320 -8.21 2.49 -9.29
C ILE A 320 -7.36 2.24 -10.52
N SER A 321 -7.86 1.43 -11.44
CA SER A 321 -7.11 1.14 -12.65
C SER A 321 -7.63 1.96 -13.81
N LEU A 322 -6.74 2.46 -14.64
CA LEU A 322 -7.03 3.04 -15.95
C LEU A 322 -6.62 2.05 -17.04
N ALA A 323 -7.42 1.95 -18.07
CA ALA A 323 -7.15 1.13 -19.23
C ALA A 323 -5.86 1.57 -19.94
N SER A 324 -5.31 0.74 -20.84
CA SER A 324 -4.03 0.97 -21.51
C SER A 324 -3.90 2.42 -21.99
N TRP A 325 -2.89 3.09 -21.50
CA TRP A 325 -2.66 4.47 -21.84
C TRP A 325 -1.31 4.61 -22.56
N THR A 326 -1.37 4.90 -23.85
CA THR A 326 -0.23 5.40 -24.60
C THR A 326 -0.33 6.91 -24.71
N PRO A 327 0.79 7.66 -24.73
CA PRO A 327 0.74 9.11 -24.86
C PRO A 327 -0.05 9.52 -26.13
N GLY A 328 -1.28 10.04 -25.91
CA GLY A 328 -2.16 10.48 -27.00
C GLY A 328 -3.42 9.64 -27.22
N GLU A 329 -3.57 8.48 -26.57
CA GLU A 329 -4.79 7.66 -26.68
C GLU A 329 -5.64 7.76 -25.42
N VAL A 330 -6.96 7.69 -25.60
CA VAL A 330 -7.92 7.66 -24.48
C VAL A 330 -7.95 6.23 -23.93
N PRO A 331 -7.77 6.02 -22.61
CA PRO A 331 -7.87 4.69 -22.00
C PRO A 331 -9.24 4.05 -22.22
N ARG A 332 -9.27 2.74 -22.33
CA ARG A 332 -10.52 1.96 -22.44
C ARG A 332 -11.01 1.56 -21.05
N SER A 333 -12.34 1.42 -20.92
CA SER A 333 -13.02 1.11 -19.66
C SER A 333 -12.47 -0.12 -18.94
N MET A 334 -12.32 0.00 -17.65
CA MET A 334 -11.73 -0.99 -16.76
C MET A 334 -12.73 -1.81 -15.97
N PHE A 335 -13.97 -1.39 -15.98
CA PHE A 335 -15.01 -2.19 -15.36
C PHE A 335 -15.56 -3.15 -16.42
N PRO A 336 -15.65 -4.46 -16.11
CA PRO A 336 -16.37 -5.33 -17.01
C PRO A 336 -17.78 -4.74 -17.15
N LYS A 337 -18.16 -4.39 -18.38
CA LYS A 337 -19.53 -3.98 -18.68
C LYS A 337 -20.42 -5.06 -18.07
N SER A 338 -21.29 -4.69 -17.16
CA SER A 338 -22.36 -5.57 -16.74
C SER A 338 -23.03 -6.05 -18.02
N SER A 339 -22.92 -7.34 -18.31
CA SER A 339 -23.64 -7.96 -19.42
C SER A 339 -25.12 -7.73 -19.15
N SER A 340 -25.68 -6.70 -19.79
CA SER A 340 -27.12 -6.60 -19.94
C SER A 340 -27.53 -7.84 -20.74
N ALA A 341 -28.11 -8.79 -20.03
CA ALA A 341 -28.78 -9.92 -20.65
C ALA A 341 -29.91 -9.34 -21.50
N SER A 342 -29.66 -9.20 -22.78
CA SER A 342 -30.68 -9.01 -23.77
C SER A 342 -31.47 -10.32 -23.80
N SER A 343 -32.64 -10.27 -23.18
CA SER A 343 -33.67 -11.29 -23.37
C SER A 343 -34.14 -11.19 -24.83
N GLU A 344 -33.58 -12.00 -25.69
CA GLU A 344 -34.21 -12.31 -26.98
C GLU A 344 -35.41 -13.23 -26.71
N THR A 345 -36.58 -12.61 -26.72
CA THR A 345 -37.83 -13.31 -26.88
C THR A 345 -37.93 -13.81 -28.34
N THR A 346 -37.65 -15.07 -28.56
CA THR A 346 -38.05 -15.75 -29.78
C THR A 346 -39.50 -16.11 -29.65
N SER A 347 -40.34 -15.36 -30.36
CA SER A 347 -41.69 -15.78 -30.74
C SER A 347 -41.58 -16.59 -32.04
N SER A 348 -41.90 -17.85 -31.98
CA SER A 348 -42.69 -18.64 -32.97
C SER A 348 -42.66 -20.09 -32.56
#